data_be30ff86aeb893db9aa410fc77b36c41
#
_entry.id   be30ff86aeb893db9aa410fc77b36c41
#
_cell.length_a   1.000
_cell.length_b   1.000
_cell.length_c   1.000
_cell.angle_alpha   90.00
_cell.angle_beta   90.00
_cell.angle_gamma   90.00
#
_symmetry.space_group_name_H-M   'P 1'
#
loop_
_entity.id
_entity.type
_entity.pdbx_description
1 polymer ?
#
loop_
_entity_poly.entity_id
_entity_poly.type
_entity_poly.pdbx_seq_one_letter_code
_entity_poly.pdbx_strand_id
1 'polypeptide(L)'
;MGNSLRCAPAPHLTASRRVAFWLWALATAGLIAVSSHGVAFAAADADALSGRPLLAALKAGGLILYFRHTSTDFGQNDEQMTGFEDCARQRNLTDLGRDEARAIGVAIKRLALPVGDVLASPFCRTMETAKLIFGRAVSTSAVRGGPATGVAPDRYVELRKLLSSPPAGGTDLVIVSHGNPFRAVSDAPYLAEGEAAVIRPLGAAGFRIVARIPKDGWDSLAAP
;
A
#
# COMPACT_ATOMS: atom_id res chain seq x y z
N MET A 1 -33.91 -18.13 -59.12
CA MET A 1 -34.41 -16.81 -59.49
C MET A 1 -33.45 -15.82 -58.83
N GLY A 2 -32.41 -15.29 -59.44
CA GLY A 2 -32.19 -14.74 -60.77
C GLY A 2 -32.26 -13.22 -60.71
N ASN A 3 -31.09 -12.58 -60.70
CA ASN A 3 -30.67 -11.42 -61.48
C ASN A 3 -29.58 -10.67 -60.72
N SER A 4 -28.34 -10.63 -61.02
CA SER A 4 -27.57 -10.24 -62.20
C SER A 4 -27.95 -8.87 -62.81
N LEU A 5 -27.00 -7.94 -62.80
CA LEU A 5 -26.66 -6.94 -63.83
C LEU A 5 -25.86 -5.80 -63.18
N ARG A 6 -24.75 -5.48 -63.55
CA ARG A 6 -23.90 -5.17 -64.73
C ARG A 6 -23.14 -3.87 -64.49
N CYS A 7 -21.87 -3.95 -64.79
CA CYS A 7 -20.92 -2.88 -65.02
C CYS A 7 -21.36 -1.84 -66.04
N ALA A 8 -20.76 -0.64 -65.99
CA ALA A 8 -20.14 0.08 -67.08
C ALA A 8 -19.72 1.52 -66.71
N PRO A 9 -18.96 2.20 -67.55
CA PRO A 9 -17.55 2.54 -67.22
C PRO A 9 -17.29 4.09 -67.19
N ALA A 10 -16.01 4.44 -67.00
CA ALA A 10 -15.47 5.79 -67.00
C ALA A 10 -15.61 6.56 -68.31
N PRO A 11 -15.40 7.88 -68.31
CA PRO A 11 -14.56 8.42 -69.37
C PRO A 11 -13.38 9.26 -68.85
N HIS A 12 -12.29 9.08 -69.59
CA HIS A 12 -11.10 9.91 -69.60
C HIS A 12 -11.38 11.32 -70.12
N LEU A 13 -10.71 12.32 -69.61
CA LEU A 13 -10.35 13.49 -70.41
C LEU A 13 -8.99 14.05 -69.96
N THR A 14 -8.23 14.29 -70.96
CA THR A 14 -6.84 14.63 -71.12
C THR A 14 -6.48 16.10 -70.83
N ALA A 15 -5.26 16.25 -70.36
CA ALA A 15 -4.24 17.25 -70.73
C ALA A 15 -4.49 18.75 -70.54
N SER A 16 -3.59 19.40 -69.85
CA SER A 16 -2.71 20.38 -70.53
C SER A 16 -1.65 20.95 -69.61
N ARG A 17 -0.45 20.96 -70.10
CA ARG A 17 0.82 21.52 -69.62
C ARG A 17 0.69 23.02 -69.27
N ARG A 18 1.33 23.45 -68.19
CA ARG A 18 2.17 24.66 -68.18
C ARG A 18 3.28 24.56 -67.09
N VAL A 19 4.50 24.62 -67.62
CA VAL A 19 5.76 24.71 -66.88
C VAL A 19 5.90 26.16 -66.40
N ALA A 20 6.17 26.35 -65.12
CA ALA A 20 6.72 27.59 -64.65
C ALA A 20 7.82 27.27 -63.63
N PHE A 21 9.05 27.51 -64.03
CA PHE A 21 10.25 27.48 -63.21
C PHE A 21 10.20 28.70 -62.25
N TRP A 22 10.29 28.44 -60.95
CA TRP A 22 10.75 29.45 -60.00
C TRP A 22 11.77 28.77 -59.06
N LEU A 23 13.02 29.17 -59.26
CA LEU A 23 14.13 28.94 -58.37
C LEU A 23 13.89 29.75 -57.07
N TRP A 24 13.76 29.09 -55.97
CA TRP A 24 13.92 29.73 -54.65
C TRP A 24 14.91 28.95 -53.82
N ALA A 25 15.86 29.71 -53.29
CA ALA A 25 17.02 29.27 -52.52
C ALA A 25 16.65 28.48 -51.29
N LEU A 26 17.33 27.34 -51.08
CA LEU A 26 17.35 26.56 -49.83
C LEU A 26 18.15 27.32 -48.79
N ALA A 27 17.46 27.95 -47.85
CA ALA A 27 18.05 28.32 -46.56
C ALA A 27 17.77 27.18 -45.56
N THR A 28 18.75 26.32 -45.39
CA THR A 28 18.72 25.27 -44.35
C THR A 28 19.00 25.90 -43.01
N ALA A 29 17.93 26.31 -42.27
CA ALA A 29 18.02 26.59 -40.86
C ALA A 29 17.98 25.25 -40.11
N GLY A 30 19.16 24.76 -39.70
CA GLY A 30 19.25 23.61 -38.82
C GLY A 30 18.67 23.94 -37.44
N LEU A 31 17.46 23.46 -37.17
CA LEU A 31 16.92 23.42 -35.83
C LEU A 31 17.64 22.30 -35.05
N ILE A 32 18.62 22.67 -34.23
CA ILE A 32 19.17 21.76 -33.21
C ILE A 32 18.09 21.63 -32.14
N ALA A 33 17.31 20.55 -32.23
CA ALA A 33 16.42 20.15 -31.13
C ALA A 33 17.30 19.67 -29.95
N VAL A 34 17.57 20.55 -28.99
CA VAL A 34 18.14 20.19 -27.71
C VAL A 34 17.06 19.40 -26.97
N SER A 35 17.12 18.06 -27.08
CA SER A 35 16.33 17.17 -26.23
C SER A 35 16.83 17.30 -24.80
N SER A 36 16.22 18.19 -24.02
CA SER A 36 16.34 18.21 -22.57
C SER A 36 15.73 16.91 -22.03
N HIS A 37 16.56 15.89 -21.83
CA HIS A 37 16.20 14.76 -21.01
C HIS A 37 16.05 15.28 -19.58
N GLY A 38 14.85 15.70 -19.24
CA GLY A 38 14.48 15.99 -17.87
C GLY A 38 14.63 14.68 -17.10
N VAL A 39 15.65 14.58 -16.25
CA VAL A 39 15.74 13.56 -15.22
C VAL A 39 14.54 13.82 -14.33
N ALA A 40 13.49 13.03 -14.49
CA ALA A 40 12.39 13.01 -13.54
C ALA A 40 12.98 12.48 -12.22
N PHE A 41 13.44 13.38 -11.37
CA PHE A 41 13.58 13.07 -9.95
C PHE A 41 12.16 12.71 -9.51
N ALA A 42 11.94 11.43 -9.16
CA ALA A 42 10.77 11.04 -8.40
C ALA A 42 10.71 12.01 -7.21
N ALA A 43 9.69 12.84 -7.17
CA ALA A 43 9.45 13.71 -6.04
C ALA A 43 9.42 12.80 -4.82
N ALA A 44 10.42 12.89 -3.96
CA ALA A 44 10.37 12.26 -2.64
C ALA A 44 9.06 12.73 -2.04
N ASP A 45 8.24 11.77 -1.57
CA ASP A 45 6.90 12.06 -1.08
C ASP A 45 7.04 13.14 0.02
N ALA A 46 6.63 14.37 -0.26
CA ALA A 46 6.87 15.54 0.59
C ALA A 46 6.30 15.37 2.01
N ASP A 47 5.47 14.33 2.20
CA ASP A 47 4.85 13.95 3.46
C ASP A 47 5.49 12.73 4.14
N ALA A 48 6.53 12.13 3.56
CA ALA A 48 7.24 11.01 4.18
C ALA A 48 7.97 11.47 5.44
N LEU A 49 7.71 10.79 6.55
CA LEU A 49 8.31 11.09 7.86
C LEU A 49 9.38 10.06 8.22
N SER A 50 10.45 10.50 8.86
CA SER A 50 11.48 9.62 9.41
C SER A 50 12.11 10.24 10.66
N GLY A 51 12.82 9.43 11.46
CA GLY A 51 13.56 9.90 12.65
C GLY A 51 12.72 10.73 13.61
N ARG A 52 13.28 11.85 14.09
CA ARG A 52 12.61 12.73 15.06
C ARG A 52 11.25 13.30 14.62
N PRO A 53 11.05 13.76 13.37
CA PRO A 53 9.73 14.17 12.89
C PRO A 53 8.68 13.06 12.96
N LEU A 54 9.05 11.82 12.62
CA LEU A 54 8.15 10.67 12.76
C LEU A 54 7.82 10.38 14.22
N LEU A 55 8.80 10.37 15.10
CA LEU A 55 8.59 10.17 16.55
C LEU A 55 7.70 11.27 17.14
N ALA A 56 7.90 12.52 16.76
CA ALA A 56 7.07 13.62 17.22
C ALA A 56 5.61 13.46 16.77
N ALA A 57 5.38 13.05 15.51
CA ALA A 57 4.05 12.80 14.97
C ALA A 57 3.35 11.64 15.70
N LEU A 58 4.05 10.52 15.94
CA LEU A 58 3.55 9.38 16.72
C LEU A 58 3.19 9.76 18.15
N LYS A 59 4.00 10.60 18.80
CA LYS A 59 3.72 11.10 20.16
C LYS A 59 2.55 12.08 20.23
N ALA A 60 2.25 12.77 19.16
CA ALA A 60 1.09 13.65 19.08
C ALA A 60 -0.23 12.87 18.99
N GLY A 61 -0.18 11.60 18.56
CA GLY A 61 -1.34 10.76 18.31
C GLY A 61 -2.10 11.16 17.05
N GLY A 62 -3.19 10.45 16.77
CA GLY A 62 -4.03 10.69 15.59
C GLY A 62 -3.58 9.94 14.35
N LEU A 63 -2.56 9.08 14.47
CA LEU A 63 -2.08 8.21 13.40
C LEU A 63 -2.63 6.78 13.57
N ILE A 64 -2.44 5.98 12.54
CA ILE A 64 -2.80 4.57 12.55
C ILE A 64 -1.53 3.77 12.29
N LEU A 65 -1.23 2.83 13.20
CA LEU A 65 -0.14 1.88 13.10
C LEU A 65 -0.68 0.55 12.54
N TYR A 66 -0.47 0.29 11.26
CA TYR A 66 -0.86 -0.97 10.66
C TYR A 66 0.31 -1.94 10.62
N PHE A 67 0.26 -2.99 11.44
CA PHE A 67 1.25 -4.05 11.51
C PHE A 67 0.87 -5.25 10.67
N ARG A 68 1.83 -5.81 9.96
CA ARG A 68 1.77 -7.23 9.60
C ARG A 68 2.24 -8.05 10.81
N HIS A 69 1.58 -9.20 11.07
CA HIS A 69 2.04 -10.15 12.09
C HIS A 69 3.54 -10.43 11.96
N THR A 70 4.20 -10.79 13.06
CA THR A 70 5.62 -11.17 13.10
C THR A 70 5.86 -12.54 12.45
N SER A 71 7.12 -13.01 12.45
CA SER A 71 7.57 -14.17 11.71
C SER A 71 6.76 -15.44 12.00
N THR A 72 6.36 -16.15 10.94
CA THR A 72 5.50 -17.32 10.98
C THR A 72 6.20 -18.55 10.42
N ASP A 73 5.72 -19.74 10.80
CA ASP A 73 6.17 -21.02 10.26
C ASP A 73 5.53 -21.29 8.89
N PHE A 74 6.30 -21.16 7.82
CA PHE A 74 5.85 -21.46 6.46
C PHE A 74 5.68 -22.96 6.16
N GLY A 75 6.04 -23.84 7.06
CA GLY A 75 5.67 -25.26 7.01
C GLY A 75 4.21 -25.53 7.39
N GLN A 76 3.53 -24.52 7.94
CA GLN A 76 2.12 -24.56 8.31
C GLN A 76 1.28 -23.74 7.32
N ASN A 77 -0.02 -24.06 7.21
CA ASN A 77 -0.98 -23.30 6.41
C ASN A 77 -2.33 -23.20 7.12
N ASP A 78 -3.27 -22.46 6.53
CA ASP A 78 -4.61 -22.23 7.09
C ASP A 78 -5.70 -23.09 6.38
N GLU A 79 -5.32 -24.04 5.52
CA GLU A 79 -6.27 -24.75 4.62
C GLU A 79 -7.24 -25.67 5.37
N GLN A 80 -6.81 -26.20 6.52
CA GLN A 80 -7.61 -27.13 7.31
C GLN A 80 -8.26 -26.50 8.53
N MET A 81 -8.15 -25.17 8.70
CA MET A 81 -8.77 -24.50 9.84
C MET A 81 -10.30 -24.61 9.78
N THR A 82 -10.92 -24.93 10.90
CA THR A 82 -12.38 -25.05 11.04
C THR A 82 -13.02 -23.74 11.56
N GLY A 83 -12.23 -22.84 12.12
CA GLY A 83 -12.62 -21.54 12.65
C GLY A 83 -11.39 -20.75 13.10
N PHE A 84 -11.58 -19.50 13.50
CA PHE A 84 -10.46 -18.65 13.92
C PHE A 84 -9.87 -19.06 15.27
N GLU A 85 -10.61 -19.80 16.10
CA GLU A 85 -10.16 -20.36 17.37
C GLU A 85 -9.33 -21.64 17.20
N ASP A 86 -9.36 -22.26 16.03
CA ASP A 86 -8.63 -23.48 15.71
C ASP A 86 -7.16 -23.18 15.37
N CYS A 87 -6.41 -22.71 16.38
CA CYS A 87 -5.00 -22.34 16.19
C CYS A 87 -4.12 -23.53 15.80
N ALA A 88 -4.48 -24.75 16.17
CA ALA A 88 -3.70 -25.94 15.83
C ALA A 88 -3.66 -26.22 14.32
N ARG A 89 -4.64 -25.71 13.57
CA ARG A 89 -4.74 -25.86 12.11
C ARG A 89 -4.53 -24.54 11.37
N GLN A 90 -3.81 -23.61 11.98
CA GLN A 90 -3.41 -22.36 11.35
C GLN A 90 -1.90 -22.26 11.21
N ARG A 91 -1.46 -21.40 10.29
CA ARG A 91 -0.08 -20.96 10.28
C ARG A 91 0.17 -20.01 11.45
N ASN A 92 1.03 -20.43 12.37
CA ASN A 92 1.30 -19.73 13.63
C ASN A 92 2.64 -18.99 13.62
N LEU A 93 2.86 -18.18 14.64
CA LEU A 93 4.15 -17.56 14.89
C LEU A 93 5.20 -18.62 15.21
N THR A 94 6.42 -18.41 14.75
CA THR A 94 7.60 -19.10 15.27
C THR A 94 7.98 -18.54 16.64
N ASP A 95 8.89 -19.22 17.35
CA ASP A 95 9.46 -18.65 18.59
C ASP A 95 10.21 -17.35 18.30
N LEU A 96 10.95 -17.28 17.15
CA LEU A 96 11.54 -16.04 16.67
C LEU A 96 10.47 -14.94 16.49
N GLY A 97 9.33 -15.25 15.86
CA GLY A 97 8.24 -14.27 15.69
C GLY A 97 7.66 -13.76 17.02
N ARG A 98 7.58 -14.61 18.03
CA ARG A 98 7.18 -14.24 19.40
C ARG A 98 8.20 -13.29 20.04
N ASP A 99 9.49 -13.56 19.87
CA ASP A 99 10.56 -12.71 20.39
C ASP A 99 10.62 -11.36 19.68
N GLU A 100 10.44 -11.34 18.36
CA GLU A 100 10.29 -10.12 17.58
C GLU A 100 9.13 -9.26 18.10
N ALA A 101 7.95 -9.86 18.33
CA ALA A 101 6.79 -9.14 18.86
C ALA A 101 7.07 -8.55 20.24
N ARG A 102 7.71 -9.28 21.15
CA ARG A 102 8.10 -8.79 22.48
C ARG A 102 9.09 -7.62 22.38
N ALA A 103 10.10 -7.74 21.49
CA ALA A 103 11.10 -6.68 21.28
C ALA A 103 10.45 -5.39 20.77
N ILE A 104 9.54 -5.49 19.78
CA ILE A 104 8.75 -4.36 19.30
C ILE A 104 7.96 -3.74 20.46
N GLY A 105 7.31 -4.56 21.28
CA GLY A 105 6.52 -4.09 22.44
C GLY A 105 7.36 -3.32 23.46
N VAL A 106 8.57 -3.79 23.76
CA VAL A 106 9.53 -3.10 24.64
C VAL A 106 9.91 -1.74 24.07
N ALA A 107 10.23 -1.68 22.77
CA ALA A 107 10.61 -0.43 22.09
C ALA A 107 9.46 0.59 22.09
N ILE A 108 8.23 0.19 21.73
CA ILE A 108 7.04 1.05 21.71
C ILE A 108 6.75 1.59 23.11
N LYS A 109 6.85 0.75 24.14
CA LYS A 109 6.66 1.17 25.54
C LYS A 109 7.71 2.21 25.95
N ARG A 110 8.98 2.00 25.59
CA ARG A 110 10.08 2.95 25.86
C ARG A 110 9.85 4.29 25.16
N LEU A 111 9.31 4.28 23.93
CA LEU A 111 8.98 5.49 23.18
C LEU A 111 7.78 6.25 23.78
N ALA A 112 7.02 5.63 24.70
CA ALA A 112 5.83 6.20 25.35
C ALA A 112 4.80 6.72 24.31
N LEU A 113 4.50 5.92 23.29
CA LEU A 113 3.50 6.28 22.30
C LEU A 113 2.08 6.21 22.87
N PRO A 114 1.18 7.15 22.54
CA PRO A 114 -0.18 7.19 23.04
C PRO A 114 -1.08 6.17 22.35
N VAL A 115 -0.89 4.89 22.62
CA VAL A 115 -1.64 3.79 21.98
C VAL A 115 -3.06 3.71 22.53
N GLY A 116 -4.04 3.95 21.65
CA GLY A 116 -5.46 3.79 21.88
C GLY A 116 -5.94 2.36 21.63
N ASP A 117 -6.96 2.19 20.81
CA ASP A 117 -7.50 0.86 20.48
C ASP A 117 -6.48 0.00 19.73
N VAL A 118 -6.48 -1.31 20.02
CA VAL A 118 -5.67 -2.32 19.37
C VAL A 118 -6.60 -3.34 18.72
N LEU A 119 -6.82 -3.21 17.43
CA LEU A 119 -7.64 -4.12 16.63
C LEU A 119 -6.75 -5.19 15.99
N ALA A 120 -7.21 -6.42 15.96
CA ALA A 120 -6.48 -7.50 15.32
C ALA A 120 -7.39 -8.35 14.42
N SER A 121 -6.83 -8.83 13.33
CA SER A 121 -7.43 -9.90 12.54
C SER A 121 -7.69 -11.11 13.43
N PRO A 122 -8.77 -11.88 13.24
CA PRO A 122 -9.11 -12.98 14.14
C PRO A 122 -8.16 -14.18 14.06
N PHE A 123 -7.22 -14.21 13.11
CA PHE A 123 -6.23 -15.28 13.04
C PHE A 123 -5.32 -15.32 14.26
N CYS A 124 -4.94 -16.53 14.70
CA CYS A 124 -4.14 -16.72 15.91
C CYS A 124 -2.82 -15.95 15.88
N ARG A 125 -2.08 -15.95 14.75
CA ARG A 125 -0.83 -15.21 14.58
C ARG A 125 -0.96 -13.70 14.75
N THR A 126 -2.06 -13.12 14.31
CA THR A 126 -2.29 -11.66 14.44
C THR A 126 -2.73 -11.30 15.85
N MET A 127 -3.61 -12.09 16.45
CA MET A 127 -4.02 -11.93 17.85
C MET A 127 -2.84 -12.08 18.80
N GLU A 128 -1.98 -13.10 18.58
CA GLU A 128 -0.79 -13.31 19.39
C GLU A 128 0.22 -12.19 19.23
N THR A 129 0.52 -11.74 17.98
CA THR A 129 1.37 -10.58 17.72
C THR A 129 0.88 -9.34 18.47
N ALA A 130 -0.42 -9.02 18.36
CA ALA A 130 -1.01 -7.86 19.04
C ALA A 130 -0.89 -7.94 20.57
N LYS A 131 -1.17 -9.11 21.15
CA LYS A 131 -1.05 -9.33 22.60
C LYS A 131 0.39 -9.22 23.09
N LEU A 132 1.36 -9.74 22.34
CA LEU A 132 2.78 -9.69 22.72
C LEU A 132 3.34 -8.27 22.62
N ILE A 133 2.91 -7.47 21.65
CA ILE A 133 3.36 -6.09 21.49
C ILE A 133 2.66 -5.15 22.48
N PHE A 134 1.32 -5.26 22.60
CA PHE A 134 0.49 -4.24 23.30
C PHE A 134 -0.19 -4.72 24.57
N GLY A 135 -0.08 -6.01 24.93
CA GLY A 135 -0.74 -6.61 26.09
C GLY A 135 -2.26 -6.82 25.91
N ARG A 136 -2.84 -6.36 24.82
CA ARG A 136 -4.29 -6.44 24.52
C ARG A 136 -4.54 -6.55 23.03
N ALA A 137 -5.73 -7.06 22.66
CA ALA A 137 -6.22 -7.04 21.28
C ALA A 137 -7.74 -7.23 21.27
N VAL A 138 -8.43 -6.52 20.41
CA VAL A 138 -9.83 -6.73 20.07
C VAL A 138 -9.90 -7.38 18.68
N SER A 139 -10.45 -8.60 18.63
CA SER A 139 -10.63 -9.33 17.37
C SER A 139 -11.72 -8.68 16.52
N THR A 140 -11.45 -8.47 15.23
CA THR A 140 -12.45 -7.94 14.29
C THR A 140 -12.25 -8.48 12.89
N SER A 141 -13.35 -8.86 12.23
CA SER A 141 -13.36 -9.30 10.84
C SER A 141 -13.08 -8.14 9.86
N ALA A 142 -13.23 -6.88 10.28
CA ALA A 142 -12.95 -5.69 9.47
C ALA A 142 -11.50 -5.67 8.94
N VAL A 143 -10.56 -6.25 9.71
CA VAL A 143 -9.13 -6.28 9.36
C VAL A 143 -8.63 -7.71 9.07
N ARG A 144 -9.52 -8.68 8.83
CA ARG A 144 -9.14 -10.08 8.60
C ARG A 144 -8.35 -10.28 7.31
N GLY A 145 -7.53 -11.32 7.28
CA GLY A 145 -6.81 -11.79 6.10
C GLY A 145 -7.71 -12.12 4.91
N GLY A 146 -7.14 -12.19 3.74
CA GLY A 146 -7.79 -12.52 2.48
C GLY A 146 -6.85 -12.25 1.30
N PRO A 147 -7.31 -12.43 0.05
CA PRO A 147 -6.49 -12.21 -1.13
C PRO A 147 -6.11 -10.73 -1.31
N ALA A 148 -4.97 -10.48 -1.98
CA ALA A 148 -4.52 -9.13 -2.32
C ALA A 148 -5.10 -8.63 -3.65
N THR A 149 -5.44 -9.55 -4.56
CA THR A 149 -5.94 -9.27 -5.91
C THR A 149 -7.16 -10.11 -6.20
N GLY A 150 -7.93 -9.73 -7.22
CA GLY A 150 -9.14 -10.47 -7.58
C GLY A 150 -10.23 -10.42 -6.52
N VAL A 151 -10.21 -9.41 -5.64
CA VAL A 151 -11.19 -9.25 -4.56
C VAL A 151 -12.43 -8.52 -5.04
N ALA A 152 -13.59 -8.88 -4.47
CA ALA A 152 -14.79 -8.09 -4.67
C ALA A 152 -14.59 -6.65 -4.15
N PRO A 153 -15.19 -5.63 -4.80
CA PRO A 153 -14.97 -4.22 -4.45
C PRO A 153 -15.25 -3.87 -2.98
N ASP A 154 -16.19 -4.59 -2.35
CA ASP A 154 -16.59 -4.40 -0.96
C ASP A 154 -15.78 -5.18 0.07
N ARG A 155 -14.88 -6.08 -0.38
CA ARG A 155 -14.13 -7.01 0.49
C ARG A 155 -13.38 -6.32 1.62
N TYR A 156 -12.82 -5.14 1.37
CA TYR A 156 -12.02 -4.38 2.32
C TYR A 156 -12.60 -2.98 2.61
N VAL A 157 -13.90 -2.78 2.43
CA VAL A 157 -14.55 -1.48 2.65
C VAL A 157 -14.40 -1.01 4.11
N GLU A 158 -14.59 -1.90 5.08
CA GLU A 158 -14.41 -1.56 6.50
C GLU A 158 -12.96 -1.24 6.85
N LEU A 159 -11.98 -1.96 6.27
CA LEU A 159 -10.58 -1.63 6.46
C LEU A 159 -10.26 -0.24 5.89
N ARG A 160 -10.71 0.08 4.67
CA ARG A 160 -10.53 1.42 4.09
C ARG A 160 -11.13 2.51 4.98
N LYS A 161 -12.34 2.27 5.52
CA LYS A 161 -13.00 3.18 6.44
C LYS A 161 -12.17 3.40 7.72
N LEU A 162 -11.65 2.32 8.33
CA LEU A 162 -10.77 2.41 9.49
C LEU A 162 -9.53 3.24 9.19
N LEU A 163 -8.85 2.98 8.05
CA LEU A 163 -7.63 3.69 7.67
C LEU A 163 -7.86 5.16 7.33
N SER A 164 -9.09 5.54 6.96
CA SER A 164 -9.46 6.90 6.59
C SER A 164 -10.01 7.72 7.77
N SER A 165 -10.39 7.07 8.87
CA SER A 165 -11.04 7.72 10.01
C SER A 165 -10.02 8.10 11.08
N PRO A 166 -9.96 9.37 11.53
CA PRO A 166 -9.09 9.77 12.63
C PRO A 166 -9.40 8.96 13.90
N PRO A 167 -8.38 8.45 14.60
CA PRO A 167 -8.55 7.82 15.90
C PRO A 167 -9.12 8.77 16.96
N ALA A 168 -9.69 8.22 18.02
CA ALA A 168 -10.22 9.02 19.11
C ALA A 168 -9.11 9.78 19.87
N GLY A 169 -9.41 11.00 20.23
CA GLY A 169 -8.78 11.88 21.20
C GLY A 169 -7.28 11.71 21.52
N GLY A 170 -6.37 12.10 20.59
CA GLY A 170 -4.94 12.19 20.93
C GLY A 170 -4.22 10.84 21.06
N THR A 171 -4.83 9.74 20.63
CA THR A 171 -4.21 8.42 20.63
C THR A 171 -4.01 7.90 19.22
N ASP A 172 -3.11 6.92 19.04
CA ASP A 172 -2.92 6.19 17.80
C ASP A 172 -3.76 4.90 17.80
N LEU A 173 -4.46 4.64 16.70
CA LEU A 173 -5.12 3.35 16.45
C LEU A 173 -4.08 2.33 16.00
N VAL A 174 -4.10 1.15 16.59
CA VAL A 174 -3.29 0.01 16.15
C VAL A 174 -4.16 -1.00 15.42
N ILE A 175 -3.69 -1.47 14.27
CA ILE A 175 -4.27 -2.56 13.50
C ILE A 175 -3.19 -3.62 13.30
N VAL A 176 -3.39 -4.85 13.78
CA VAL A 176 -2.51 -5.98 13.52
C VAL A 176 -3.19 -6.95 12.57
N SER A 177 -2.64 -7.10 11.38
CA SER A 177 -3.28 -7.86 10.30
C SER A 177 -2.24 -8.55 9.40
N HIS A 178 -2.45 -8.55 8.09
CA HIS A 178 -1.67 -9.32 7.11
C HIS A 178 -1.20 -8.41 5.97
N GLY A 179 -0.25 -8.92 5.16
CA GLY A 179 0.27 -8.19 4.00
C GLY A 179 -0.76 -8.02 2.87
N ASN A 180 -1.61 -9.03 2.62
CA ASN A 180 -2.59 -9.00 1.54
C ASN A 180 -3.65 -7.90 1.68
N PRO A 181 -4.36 -7.74 2.81
CA PRO A 181 -5.29 -6.65 3.00
C PRO A 181 -4.64 -5.27 2.83
N PHE A 182 -3.44 -5.10 3.41
CA PHE A 182 -2.69 -3.85 3.27
C PHE A 182 -2.43 -3.51 1.80
N ARG A 183 -1.86 -4.46 1.04
CA ARG A 183 -1.60 -4.26 -0.38
C ARG A 183 -2.87 -3.95 -1.17
N ALA A 184 -3.97 -4.68 -0.89
CA ALA A 184 -5.23 -4.50 -1.61
C ALA A 184 -5.88 -3.12 -1.40
N VAL A 185 -5.59 -2.43 -0.29
CA VAL A 185 -6.20 -1.13 0.00
C VAL A 185 -5.26 0.05 -0.26
N SER A 186 -3.94 -0.16 -0.27
CA SER A 186 -2.95 0.91 -0.35
C SER A 186 -2.18 0.96 -1.65
N ASP A 187 -2.24 -0.11 -2.47
CA ASP A 187 -1.39 -0.31 -3.67
C ASP A 187 0.12 -0.25 -3.37
N ALA A 188 0.49 -0.14 -2.10
CA ALA A 188 1.89 -0.08 -1.68
C ALA A 188 2.53 -1.48 -1.72
N PRO A 189 3.86 -1.58 -1.77
CA PRO A 189 4.57 -2.85 -1.62
C PRO A 189 4.17 -3.57 -0.34
N TYR A 190 4.22 -4.92 -0.36
CA TYR A 190 3.95 -5.72 0.83
C TYR A 190 4.76 -5.25 2.03
N LEU A 191 4.13 -5.30 3.21
CA LEU A 191 4.86 -5.21 4.47
C LEU A 191 5.62 -6.50 4.71
N ALA A 192 6.86 -6.43 5.17
CA ALA A 192 7.57 -7.58 5.72
C ALA A 192 6.88 -8.07 7.02
N GLU A 193 7.13 -9.31 7.45
CA GLU A 193 6.63 -9.79 8.73
C GLU A 193 7.22 -8.96 9.88
N GLY A 194 6.36 -8.47 10.75
CA GLY A 194 6.71 -7.55 11.84
C GLY A 194 6.86 -6.07 11.46
N GLU A 195 6.77 -5.74 10.17
CA GLU A 195 6.83 -4.35 9.72
C GLU A 195 5.50 -3.62 9.98
N ALA A 196 5.59 -2.34 10.30
CA ALA A 196 4.46 -1.44 10.46
C ALA A 196 4.45 -0.34 9.40
N ALA A 197 3.27 -0.05 8.84
CA ALA A 197 3.01 1.18 8.12
C ALA A 197 2.39 2.21 9.07
N VAL A 198 2.91 3.44 9.05
CA VAL A 198 2.33 4.58 9.74
C VAL A 198 1.45 5.34 8.77
N ILE A 199 0.19 5.47 9.11
CA ILE A 199 -0.86 5.96 8.24
C ILE A 199 -1.47 7.22 8.83
N ARG A 200 -1.59 8.26 8.01
CA ARG A 200 -2.35 9.47 8.32
C ARG A 200 -3.75 9.35 7.72
N PRO A 201 -4.80 9.30 8.54
CA PRO A 201 -6.18 9.34 8.04
C PRO A 201 -6.50 10.73 7.49
N LEU A 202 -7.26 10.80 6.40
CA LEU A 202 -7.62 12.03 5.70
C LEU A 202 -9.15 12.21 5.57
N GLY A 203 -9.94 11.47 6.34
CA GLY A 203 -11.39 11.49 6.26
C GLY A 203 -11.91 11.10 4.89
N ALA A 204 -12.75 11.94 4.29
CA ALA A 204 -13.32 11.68 2.96
C ALA A 204 -12.26 11.59 1.85
N ALA A 205 -11.06 12.14 2.05
CA ALA A 205 -9.95 12.04 1.10
C ALA A 205 -9.17 10.72 1.22
N GLY A 206 -9.61 9.79 2.09
CA GLY A 206 -8.96 8.49 2.27
C GLY A 206 -7.86 8.52 3.33
N PHE A 207 -6.70 8.00 2.99
CA PHE A 207 -5.55 7.94 3.90
C PHE A 207 -4.23 8.03 3.13
N ARG A 208 -3.14 8.29 3.85
CA ARG A 208 -1.78 8.33 3.30
C ARG A 208 -0.81 7.55 4.20
N ILE A 209 0.08 6.78 3.58
CA ILE A 209 1.21 6.16 4.28
C ILE A 209 2.28 7.24 4.43
N VAL A 210 2.65 7.58 5.66
CA VAL A 210 3.66 8.61 5.96
C VAL A 210 4.99 8.03 6.39
N ALA A 211 5.04 6.76 6.79
CA ALA A 211 6.29 6.04 7.09
C ALA A 211 6.06 4.52 7.05
N ARG A 212 7.18 3.80 6.98
CA ARG A 212 7.24 2.35 7.21
C ARG A 212 8.34 2.10 8.24
N ILE A 213 8.06 1.28 9.25
CA ILE A 213 8.98 0.97 10.34
C ILE A 213 9.25 -0.54 10.30
N PRO A 214 10.45 -0.98 9.92
CA PRO A 214 10.85 -2.37 10.04
C PRO A 214 10.76 -2.86 11.48
N LYS A 215 10.67 -4.16 11.71
CA LYS A 215 10.57 -4.76 13.05
C LYS A 215 11.71 -4.37 14.00
N ASP A 216 12.88 -4.09 13.47
CA ASP A 216 14.10 -3.65 14.17
C ASP A 216 14.33 -2.13 14.10
N GLY A 217 13.44 -1.39 13.44
CA GLY A 217 13.57 0.06 13.24
C GLY A 217 13.06 0.93 14.40
N TRP A 218 12.35 0.37 15.38
CA TRP A 218 11.70 1.14 16.45
C TRP A 218 12.69 1.86 17.35
N ASP A 219 13.81 1.24 17.67
CA ASP A 219 14.84 1.80 18.54
C ASP A 219 15.54 3.00 17.89
N SER A 220 15.69 3.00 16.60
CA SER A 220 16.32 4.09 15.85
C SER A 220 15.50 5.38 15.81
N LEU A 221 14.19 5.32 16.09
CA LEU A 221 13.35 6.51 16.14
C LEU A 221 13.73 7.48 17.28
N ALA A 222 14.36 6.98 18.35
CA ALA A 222 14.84 7.80 19.46
C ALA A 222 16.31 8.22 19.31
N ALA A 223 16.99 7.75 18.26
CA ALA A 223 18.40 8.10 18.03
C ALA A 223 18.57 9.62 17.78
N PRO A 224 19.68 10.21 18.25
CA PRO A 224 19.95 11.64 18.12
C PRO A 224 20.13 12.10 16.66
#